data_920fdc8087b7dbd72e9c6d087e719f0b
#
_entry.id   920fdc8087b7dbd72e9c6d087e719f0b
#
_cell.length_a   1.000
_cell.length_b   1.000
_cell.length_c   1.000
_cell.angle_alpha   90.00
_cell.angle_beta   90.00
_cell.angle_gamma   90.00
#
_symmetry.space_group_name_H-M   'P 1'
#
loop_
_entity.id
_entity.type
_entity.pdbx_description
1 polymer ?
#
loop_
_entity_poly.entity_id
_entity_poly.type
_entity_poly.pdbx_seq_one_letter_code
_entity_poly.pdbx_strand_id
1 'polypeptide(L)'
;LLFFISEWKNARINSLEYGIKLSKSLESFKKYKINIYSHSLGASVVKELLLNLSDNINIENVYLFGGATNSEDYFKWLAACDNIQGKLFNFYTKNDLVLTRVYKVAELGETPIGLKPINIKNLMNLHNIDVSYTVNGHFDYKKNLPTIFRNLK
;
A
#
# COMPACT_ATOMS: atom_id res chain seq x y z
N LEU A 1 -5.16 -7.34 -24.35
CA LEU A 1 -5.77 -7.49 -23.03
C LEU A 1 -5.21 -8.72 -22.29
N LEU A 2 -5.24 -9.92 -22.87
CA LEU A 2 -4.74 -11.17 -22.25
C LEU A 2 -3.26 -11.09 -21.89
N PHE A 3 -2.42 -10.55 -22.76
CA PHE A 3 -0.99 -10.32 -22.49
C PHE A 3 -0.82 -9.40 -21.27
N PHE A 4 -1.57 -8.33 -21.18
CA PHE A 4 -1.51 -7.37 -20.08
C PHE A 4 -1.91 -8.00 -18.73
N ILE A 5 -2.93 -8.87 -18.73
CA ILE A 5 -3.36 -9.62 -17.54
C ILE A 5 -2.28 -10.60 -17.09
N SER A 6 -1.61 -11.27 -18.04
CA SER A 6 -0.49 -12.17 -17.74
C SER A 6 0.67 -11.44 -17.06
N GLU A 7 1.10 -10.31 -17.64
CA GLU A 7 2.17 -9.48 -17.07
C GLU A 7 1.80 -8.93 -15.68
N TRP A 8 0.55 -8.51 -15.50
CA TRP A 8 0.05 -8.10 -14.19
C TRP A 8 0.13 -9.22 -13.16
N LYS A 9 -0.34 -10.42 -13.49
CA LYS A 9 -0.30 -11.57 -12.57
C LYS A 9 1.14 -11.93 -12.18
N ASN A 10 2.06 -11.93 -13.13
CA ASN A 10 3.47 -12.16 -12.85
C ASN A 10 4.04 -11.08 -11.91
N ALA A 11 3.77 -9.81 -12.19
CA ALA A 11 4.19 -8.70 -11.35
C ALA A 11 3.61 -8.80 -9.94
N ARG A 12 2.34 -9.24 -9.83
CA ARG A 12 1.65 -9.46 -8.55
C ARG A 12 2.31 -10.57 -7.73
N ILE A 13 2.61 -11.72 -8.36
CA ILE A 13 3.30 -12.84 -7.69
C ILE A 13 4.69 -12.38 -7.23
N ASN A 14 5.45 -11.74 -8.12
CA ASN A 14 6.76 -11.20 -7.79
C ASN A 14 6.71 -10.21 -6.62
N SER A 15 5.66 -9.39 -6.53
CA SER A 15 5.51 -8.43 -5.44
C SER A 15 5.42 -9.10 -4.06
N LEU A 16 4.78 -10.26 -3.98
CA LEU A 16 4.70 -11.05 -2.74
C LEU A 16 6.08 -11.59 -2.34
N GLU A 17 6.81 -12.19 -3.29
CA GLU A 17 8.17 -12.69 -3.06
C GLU A 17 9.13 -11.55 -2.64
N TYR A 18 9.05 -10.41 -3.30
CA TYR A 18 9.88 -9.25 -2.96
C TYR A 18 9.56 -8.71 -1.57
N GLY A 19 8.31 -8.72 -1.14
CA GLY A 19 7.93 -8.35 0.22
C GLY A 19 8.63 -9.23 1.26
N ILE A 20 8.60 -10.55 1.08
CA ILE A 20 9.26 -11.52 1.96
C ILE A 20 10.79 -11.36 1.95
N LYS A 21 11.39 -11.15 0.77
CA LYS A 21 12.84 -10.92 0.65
C LYS A 21 13.26 -9.62 1.33
N LEU A 22 12.47 -8.57 1.15
CA LEU A 22 12.74 -7.26 1.72
C LEU A 22 12.62 -7.28 3.25
N SER A 23 11.65 -8.00 3.83
CA SER A 23 11.52 -8.13 5.27
C SER A 23 12.80 -8.71 5.91
N LYS A 24 13.38 -9.73 5.29
CA LYS A 24 14.66 -10.33 5.72
C LYS A 24 15.84 -9.37 5.59
N SER A 25 15.85 -8.56 4.51
CA SER A 25 16.92 -7.57 4.29
C SER A 25 16.91 -6.46 5.34
N LEU A 26 15.75 -6.15 5.92
CA LEU A 26 15.62 -5.14 6.97
C LEU A 26 16.31 -5.51 8.29
N GLU A 27 16.66 -6.78 8.49
CA GLU A 27 17.44 -7.22 9.66
C GLU A 27 18.75 -6.42 9.86
N SER A 28 19.37 -6.00 8.76
CA SER A 28 20.56 -5.16 8.80
C SER A 28 20.29 -3.74 9.30
N PHE A 29 19.02 -3.34 9.36
CA PHE A 29 18.58 -1.98 9.72
C PHE A 29 17.84 -1.90 11.06
N LYS A 30 17.87 -2.94 11.89
CA LYS A 30 17.16 -3.04 13.17
C LYS A 30 17.46 -1.92 14.17
N LYS A 31 18.55 -1.18 13.99
CA LYS A 31 18.94 -0.04 14.84
C LYS A 31 18.27 1.27 14.43
N TYR A 32 17.60 1.28 13.29
CA TYR A 32 17.02 2.49 12.70
C TYR A 32 15.51 2.48 12.82
N LYS A 33 14.94 3.68 12.91
CA LYS A 33 13.52 3.92 12.66
C LYS A 33 13.29 4.03 11.16
N ILE A 34 12.41 3.22 10.62
CA ILE A 34 12.19 3.07 9.19
C ILE A 34 10.83 3.68 8.82
N ASN A 35 10.83 4.61 7.86
CA ASN A 35 9.62 5.06 7.21
C ASN A 35 9.54 4.48 5.78
N ILE A 36 8.39 3.93 5.42
CA ILE A 36 8.19 3.28 4.13
C ILE A 36 7.25 4.11 3.27
N TYR A 37 7.65 4.37 2.02
CA TYR A 37 6.84 5.04 1.02
C TYR A 37 6.66 4.11 -0.17
N SER A 38 5.43 3.88 -0.60
CA SER A 38 5.17 3.03 -1.75
C SER A 38 4.04 3.53 -2.63
N HIS A 39 4.10 3.18 -3.90
CA HIS A 39 3.08 3.53 -4.89
C HIS A 39 2.61 2.28 -5.63
N SER A 40 1.32 2.23 -5.97
CA SER A 40 0.74 1.20 -6.81
C SER A 40 0.99 -0.23 -6.29
N LEU A 41 1.57 -1.11 -7.08
CA LEU A 41 1.89 -2.49 -6.72
C LEU A 41 2.92 -2.60 -5.58
N GLY A 42 3.70 -1.54 -5.33
CA GLY A 42 4.57 -1.46 -4.16
C GLY A 42 3.82 -1.60 -2.82
N ALA A 43 2.53 -1.28 -2.77
CA ALA A 43 1.71 -1.52 -1.60
C ALA A 43 1.52 -3.02 -1.29
N SER A 44 1.49 -3.88 -2.31
CA SER A 44 1.52 -5.34 -2.14
C SER A 44 2.84 -5.81 -1.53
N VAL A 45 3.96 -5.27 -2.03
CA VAL A 45 5.31 -5.55 -1.47
C VAL A 45 5.35 -5.16 0.00
N VAL A 46 4.88 -3.96 0.34
CA VAL A 46 4.88 -3.46 1.73
C VAL A 46 3.96 -4.28 2.62
N LYS A 47 2.77 -4.67 2.16
CA LYS A 47 1.88 -5.54 2.93
C LYS A 47 2.56 -6.86 3.30
N GLU A 48 3.15 -7.54 2.32
CA GLU A 48 3.85 -8.80 2.57
C GLU A 48 5.13 -8.63 3.41
N LEU A 49 5.86 -7.52 3.24
CA LEU A 49 6.98 -7.16 4.11
C LEU A 49 6.52 -7.08 5.57
N LEU A 50 5.44 -6.34 5.84
CA LEU A 50 4.92 -6.15 7.20
C LEU A 50 4.43 -7.47 7.82
N LEU A 51 3.79 -8.34 7.03
CA LEU A 51 3.32 -9.65 7.49
C LEU A 51 4.45 -10.64 7.83
N ASN A 52 5.65 -10.40 7.30
CA ASN A 52 6.83 -11.26 7.48
C ASN A 52 7.96 -10.56 8.24
N LEU A 53 7.64 -9.46 8.92
CA LEU A 53 8.63 -8.66 9.63
C LEU A 53 9.06 -9.36 10.93
N SER A 54 10.35 -9.26 11.28
CA SER A 54 10.86 -9.72 12.57
C SER A 54 10.55 -8.70 13.66
N ASP A 55 10.28 -9.16 14.87
CA ASP A 55 9.84 -8.34 16.02
C ASP A 55 10.81 -7.21 16.41
N ASN A 56 12.07 -7.30 16.02
CA ASN A 56 13.10 -6.34 16.35
C ASN A 56 13.28 -5.20 15.33
N ILE A 57 12.46 -5.17 14.29
CA ILE A 57 12.50 -4.12 13.24
C ILE A 57 11.51 -3.01 13.59
N ASN A 58 11.99 -1.77 13.61
CA ASN A 58 11.19 -0.61 13.97
C ASN A 58 10.67 0.10 12.69
N ILE A 59 9.45 -0.24 12.27
CA ILE A 59 8.73 0.52 11.24
C ILE A 59 7.98 1.66 11.91
N GLU A 60 8.42 2.88 11.70
CA GLU A 60 7.81 4.05 12.33
C GLU A 60 6.52 4.45 11.61
N ASN A 61 6.57 4.72 10.31
CA ASN A 61 5.36 5.02 9.54
C ASN A 61 5.40 4.39 8.15
N VAL A 62 4.21 4.14 7.62
CA VAL A 62 4.00 3.61 6.27
C VAL A 62 3.07 4.53 5.49
N TYR A 63 3.46 4.89 4.28
CA TYR A 63 2.72 5.78 3.38
C TYR A 63 2.44 5.06 2.06
N LEU A 64 1.18 4.71 1.81
CA LEU A 64 0.73 3.97 0.62
C LEU A 64 -0.04 4.92 -0.31
N PHE A 65 0.44 5.10 -1.52
CA PHE A 65 -0.15 5.99 -2.52
C PHE A 65 -0.74 5.17 -3.66
N GLY A 66 -2.06 5.26 -3.88
CA GLY A 66 -2.72 4.55 -4.97
C GLY A 66 -2.45 3.05 -4.97
N GLY A 67 -2.49 2.42 -3.80
CA GLY A 67 -2.03 1.05 -3.61
C GLY A 67 -2.85 0.01 -4.36
N ALA A 68 -2.16 -0.89 -5.09
CA ALA A 68 -2.74 -1.97 -5.87
C ALA A 68 -2.74 -3.28 -5.07
N THR A 69 -3.53 -3.36 -4.02
CA THR A 69 -3.73 -4.55 -3.18
C THR A 69 -5.12 -4.51 -2.55
N ASN A 70 -5.71 -5.67 -2.28
CA ASN A 70 -7.10 -5.79 -1.84
C ASN A 70 -7.36 -5.03 -0.54
N SER A 71 -8.44 -4.23 -0.54
CA SER A 71 -8.90 -3.45 0.62
C SER A 71 -9.68 -4.26 1.65
N GLU A 72 -10.19 -5.44 1.26
CA GLU A 72 -11.04 -6.30 2.09
C GLU A 72 -10.26 -7.41 2.83
N ASP A 73 -8.94 -7.47 2.70
CA ASP A 73 -8.08 -8.43 3.41
C ASP A 73 -7.96 -8.09 4.91
N TYR A 74 -9.09 -8.08 5.63
CA TYR A 74 -9.21 -7.60 7.01
C TYR A 74 -8.09 -8.13 7.94
N PHE A 75 -7.95 -9.46 8.04
CA PHE A 75 -6.98 -10.06 8.98
C PHE A 75 -5.53 -9.77 8.60
N LYS A 76 -5.23 -9.73 7.30
CA LYS A 76 -3.89 -9.40 6.83
C LYS A 76 -3.53 -7.94 7.08
N TRP A 77 -4.48 -7.02 6.87
CA TRP A 77 -4.25 -5.61 7.16
C TRP A 77 -4.15 -5.34 8.66
N LEU A 78 -4.95 -6.03 9.48
CA LEU A 78 -4.84 -5.94 10.94
C LEU A 78 -3.45 -6.37 11.40
N ALA A 79 -3.00 -7.56 11.00
CA ALA A 79 -1.67 -8.07 11.32
C ALA A 79 -0.53 -7.18 10.78
N ALA A 80 -0.68 -6.61 9.57
CA ALA A 80 0.30 -5.69 9.03
C ALA A 80 0.40 -4.39 9.85
N CYS A 81 -0.74 -3.86 10.31
CA CYS A 81 -0.77 -2.66 11.15
C CYS A 81 -0.18 -2.89 12.55
N ASP A 82 -0.31 -4.10 13.11
CA ASP A 82 0.26 -4.45 14.41
C ASP A 82 1.80 -4.41 14.39
N ASN A 83 2.42 -4.56 13.23
CA ASN A 83 3.88 -4.48 13.04
C ASN A 83 4.39 -3.06 12.79
N ILE A 84 3.55 -2.02 12.93
CA ILE A 84 3.90 -0.61 12.74
C ILE A 84 3.86 0.10 14.09
N GLN A 85 4.96 0.72 14.50
CA GLN A 85 5.05 1.46 15.76
C GLN A 85 4.30 2.79 15.73
N GLY A 86 4.29 3.46 14.60
CA GLY A 86 3.58 4.70 14.37
C GLY A 86 2.29 4.50 13.58
N LYS A 87 2.22 5.02 12.34
CA LYS A 87 0.97 5.10 11.57
C LYS A 87 1.11 4.51 10.17
N LEU A 88 0.02 3.89 9.69
CA LEU A 88 -0.18 3.57 8.28
C LEU A 88 -1.13 4.60 7.68
N PHE A 89 -0.66 5.28 6.62
CA PHE A 89 -1.45 6.21 5.82
C PHE A 89 -1.76 5.59 4.47
N ASN A 90 -3.04 5.37 4.19
CA ASN A 90 -3.53 4.94 2.89
C ASN A 90 -4.12 6.14 2.16
N PHE A 91 -3.40 6.67 1.15
CA PHE A 91 -3.88 7.74 0.29
C PHE A 91 -4.54 7.14 -0.95
N TYR A 92 -5.85 7.35 -1.09
CA TYR A 92 -6.62 6.83 -2.20
C TYR A 92 -7.32 7.94 -3.00
N THR A 93 -7.55 7.70 -4.28
CA THR A 93 -8.35 8.58 -5.14
C THR A 93 -9.35 7.79 -5.96
N LYS A 94 -10.59 8.28 -6.05
CA LYS A 94 -11.65 7.70 -6.88
C LYS A 94 -11.40 7.91 -8.38
N ASN A 95 -10.47 8.81 -8.72
CA ASN A 95 -10.15 9.21 -10.08
C ASN A 95 -9.13 8.28 -10.77
N ASP A 96 -8.66 7.23 -10.09
CA ASP A 96 -7.64 6.32 -10.61
C ASP A 96 -8.23 5.33 -11.61
N LEU A 97 -8.17 5.68 -12.90
CA LEU A 97 -8.65 4.83 -13.99
C LEU A 97 -7.79 3.58 -14.21
N VAL A 98 -6.51 3.60 -13.85
CA VAL A 98 -5.63 2.43 -13.96
C VAL A 98 -6.11 1.36 -12.99
N LEU A 99 -6.28 1.70 -11.73
CA LEU A 99 -6.80 0.76 -10.73
C LEU A 99 -8.24 0.33 -11.03
N THR A 100 -9.09 1.24 -11.48
CA THR A 100 -10.48 0.91 -11.81
C THR A 100 -10.60 -0.07 -12.97
N ARG A 101 -9.77 0.06 -14.00
CA ARG A 101 -9.87 -0.77 -15.22
C ARG A 101 -8.97 -1.99 -15.20
N VAL A 102 -7.70 -1.80 -14.79
CA VAL A 102 -6.68 -2.84 -14.87
C VAL A 102 -6.76 -3.79 -13.67
N TYR A 103 -6.71 -3.22 -12.46
CA TYR A 103 -6.73 -4.02 -11.24
C TYR A 103 -8.00 -4.86 -11.13
N LYS A 104 -9.19 -4.25 -11.27
CA LYS A 104 -10.46 -4.96 -11.13
C LYS A 104 -10.64 -6.10 -12.14
N VAL A 105 -10.13 -5.94 -13.36
CA VAL A 105 -10.19 -7.00 -14.38
C VAL A 105 -9.20 -8.12 -14.05
N ALA A 106 -8.00 -7.78 -13.60
CA ALA A 106 -6.95 -8.75 -13.29
C ALA A 106 -7.22 -9.53 -11.99
N GLU A 107 -7.85 -8.89 -11.01
CA GLU A 107 -8.15 -9.43 -9.67
C GLU A 107 -9.65 -9.75 -9.49
N LEU A 108 -10.33 -10.16 -10.55
CA LEU A 108 -11.70 -10.69 -10.56
C LEU A 108 -12.73 -9.82 -9.79
N GLY A 109 -12.63 -8.52 -9.89
CA GLY A 109 -13.56 -7.57 -9.29
C GLY A 109 -13.19 -7.09 -7.88
N GLU A 110 -12.07 -7.54 -7.32
CA GLU A 110 -11.55 -6.99 -6.06
C GLU A 110 -11.35 -5.47 -6.15
N THR A 111 -11.50 -4.80 -5.02
CA THR A 111 -11.28 -3.35 -4.97
C THR A 111 -9.97 -3.03 -4.25
N PRO A 112 -9.05 -2.31 -4.91
CA PRO A 112 -7.76 -2.00 -4.31
C PRO A 112 -7.85 -0.83 -3.33
N ILE A 113 -6.92 -0.79 -2.37
CA ILE A 113 -6.82 0.29 -1.37
C ILE A 113 -6.58 1.67 -1.98
N GLY A 114 -6.06 1.75 -3.20
CA GLY A 114 -5.85 3.00 -3.92
C GLY A 114 -7.12 3.65 -4.46
N LEU A 115 -8.28 2.95 -4.40
CA LEU A 115 -9.59 3.47 -4.79
C LEU A 115 -10.52 3.76 -3.60
N LYS A 116 -10.24 3.17 -2.43
CA LYS A 116 -11.09 3.29 -1.24
C LYS A 116 -10.32 3.01 0.05
N PRO A 117 -10.93 3.27 1.22
CA PRO A 117 -10.36 2.89 2.51
C PRO A 117 -10.00 1.41 2.63
N ILE A 118 -8.93 1.10 3.36
CA ILE A 118 -8.72 -0.22 3.94
C ILE A 118 -9.85 -0.46 4.93
N ASN A 119 -10.58 -1.57 4.78
CA ASN A 119 -11.83 -1.83 5.49
C ASN A 119 -11.59 -2.38 6.90
N ILE A 120 -10.98 -1.55 7.78
CA ILE A 120 -10.85 -1.83 9.22
C ILE A 120 -11.38 -0.64 9.99
N LYS A 121 -12.34 -0.89 10.88
CA LYS A 121 -12.93 0.13 11.74
C LYS A 121 -12.17 0.23 13.07
N ASN A 122 -12.05 1.46 13.58
CA ASN A 122 -11.53 1.75 14.94
C ASN A 122 -10.07 1.30 15.18
N LEU A 123 -9.25 1.21 14.14
CA LEU A 123 -7.81 0.95 14.27
C LEU A 123 -7.07 2.30 14.34
N MET A 124 -6.51 2.62 15.52
CA MET A 124 -5.97 3.96 15.82
C MET A 124 -4.77 4.36 14.97
N ASN A 125 -3.97 3.39 14.54
CA ASN A 125 -2.79 3.63 13.72
C ASN A 125 -3.04 3.54 12.20
N LEU A 126 -4.29 3.30 11.76
CA LEU A 126 -4.67 3.27 10.34
C LEU A 126 -5.40 4.57 9.95
N HIS A 127 -4.85 5.30 9.00
CA HIS A 127 -5.41 6.54 8.48
C HIS A 127 -5.72 6.40 6.98
N ASN A 128 -6.99 6.31 6.63
CA ASN A 128 -7.46 6.35 5.24
C ASN A 128 -7.75 7.80 4.82
N ILE A 129 -7.10 8.30 3.78
CA ILE A 129 -7.15 9.70 3.36
C ILE A 129 -7.59 9.77 1.90
N ASP A 130 -8.77 10.37 1.67
CA ASP A 130 -9.27 10.66 0.33
C ASP A 130 -8.54 11.88 -0.24
N VAL A 131 -7.75 11.68 -1.29
CA VAL A 131 -7.01 12.73 -1.99
C VAL A 131 -7.61 13.04 -3.38
N SER A 132 -8.85 12.66 -3.64
CA SER A 132 -9.51 12.82 -4.94
C SER A 132 -9.59 14.27 -5.42
N TYR A 133 -9.59 15.24 -4.51
CA TYR A 133 -9.55 16.67 -4.86
C TYR A 133 -8.17 17.16 -5.32
N THR A 134 -7.11 16.42 -5.02
CA THR A 134 -5.73 16.80 -5.31
C THR A 134 -5.10 15.92 -6.37
N VAL A 135 -5.49 14.64 -6.41
CA VAL A 135 -4.91 13.60 -7.28
C VAL A 135 -5.96 13.15 -8.29
N ASN A 136 -5.73 13.44 -9.57
CA ASN A 136 -6.66 13.16 -10.65
C ASN A 136 -6.42 11.82 -11.37
N GLY A 137 -5.41 11.04 -10.98
CA GLY A 137 -5.10 9.76 -11.59
C GLY A 137 -3.88 9.08 -11.00
N HIS A 138 -3.62 7.87 -11.48
CA HIS A 138 -2.61 6.95 -10.93
C HIS A 138 -1.20 7.54 -10.82
N PHE A 139 -0.78 8.33 -11.80
CA PHE A 139 0.57 8.88 -11.88
C PHE A 139 0.70 10.29 -11.27
N ASP A 140 -0.39 10.85 -10.75
CA ASP A 140 -0.40 12.22 -10.23
C ASP A 140 0.13 12.36 -8.80
N TYR A 141 0.29 11.27 -8.08
CA TYR A 141 0.73 11.30 -6.68
C TYR A 141 2.06 12.01 -6.50
N LYS A 142 3.07 11.66 -7.32
CA LYS A 142 4.44 12.21 -7.20
C LYS A 142 4.48 13.74 -7.23
N LYS A 143 3.77 14.37 -8.16
CA LYS A 143 3.75 15.83 -8.30
C LYS A 143 2.97 16.52 -7.18
N ASN A 144 2.03 15.80 -6.55
CA ASN A 144 1.15 16.33 -5.50
C ASN A 144 1.61 16.00 -4.07
N LEU A 145 2.73 15.27 -3.88
CA LEU A 145 3.25 14.93 -2.56
C LEU A 145 3.37 16.15 -1.62
N PRO A 146 3.89 17.32 -2.06
CA PRO A 146 3.98 18.49 -1.17
C PRO A 146 2.62 18.94 -0.63
N THR A 147 1.57 18.90 -1.45
CA THR A 147 0.21 19.26 -1.05
C THR A 147 -0.40 18.22 -0.13
N ILE A 148 -0.22 16.93 -0.44
CA ILE A 148 -0.70 15.81 0.38
C ILE A 148 -0.11 15.91 1.80
N PHE A 149 1.21 16.08 1.92
CA PHE A 149 1.87 16.15 3.23
C PHE A 149 1.58 17.44 4.00
N ARG A 150 1.31 18.55 3.31
CA ARG A 150 0.88 19.80 3.97
C ARG A 150 -0.46 19.63 4.67
N ASN A 151 -1.35 18.85 4.09
CA ASN A 151 -2.70 18.60 4.62
C ASN A 151 -2.73 17.51 5.70
N LEU A 152 -1.62 16.88 6.03
CA LEU A 152 -1.48 15.93 7.15
C LEU A 152 -1.19 16.60 8.49
N LYS A 153 -0.89 17.89 8.49
CA LYS A 153 -0.66 18.70 9.70
C LYS A 153 -1.98 19.17 10.28
#